data_5710e8dc153aa4775550528526b5c7ba
#
_entry.id   5710e8dc153aa4775550528526b5c7ba
#
_cell.length_a   1.000
_cell.length_b   1.000
_cell.length_c   1.000
_cell.angle_alpha   90.00
_cell.angle_beta   90.00
_cell.angle_gamma   90.00
#
_symmetry.space_group_name_H-M   'P 1'
#
loop_
_entity.id
_entity.type
_entity.pdbx_description
1 polymer ?
#
loop_
_entity_poly.entity_id
_entity_poly.type
_entity_poly.pdbx_seq_one_letter_code
_entity_poly.pdbx_strand_id
1 'polypeptide(L)'
;GLGDVYKRQEKSGERERYAYHLFSTLFELARSRQAELISAPTKVAAQVRASLEAGTSVFPQTGLVACQGVEGANSQVACDRLLPRGNIVYVKTFQAVVSAVESGLCRFGVLPIENSSNGSVRAVYELLQDHNLSIVRSTRLCIRHELLTLPGVKMEDITEIYSHEQAIGQCSK
;
A
#
# COMPACT_ATOMS: atom_id res chain seq x y z
N GLY A 1 3.18 43.26 4.68
CA GLY A 1 2.57 42.05 5.19
C GLY A 1 1.77 41.36 4.11
N LEU A 2 1.29 40.14 4.37
CA LEU A 2 0.45 39.36 3.44
C LEU A 2 -0.75 40.13 2.90
N GLY A 3 -1.32 41.07 3.68
CA GLY A 3 -2.42 41.94 3.28
C GLY A 3 -2.11 42.91 2.12
N ASP A 4 -0.83 43.28 1.96
CA ASP A 4 -0.45 44.22 0.89
C ASP A 4 -0.27 43.49 -0.45
N VAL A 5 0.03 42.17 -0.43
CA VAL A 5 0.09 41.32 -1.62
C VAL A 5 -1.34 41.13 -2.16
N TYR A 6 -2.32 40.88 -1.31
CA TYR A 6 -3.72 40.73 -1.71
C TYR A 6 -4.33 41.99 -2.32
N LYS A 7 -4.05 43.19 -1.79
CA LYS A 7 -4.55 44.43 -2.35
C LYS A 7 -4.01 44.80 -3.73
N ARG A 8 -2.86 44.27 -4.11
CA ARG A 8 -2.28 44.41 -5.46
C ARG A 8 -2.89 43.48 -6.49
N GLN A 9 -3.52 42.37 -6.06
CA GLN A 9 -4.11 41.37 -6.96
C GLN A 9 -5.36 41.90 -7.72
N GLU A 10 -6.06 42.89 -7.23
CA GLU A 10 -7.25 43.43 -7.90
C GLU A 10 -6.94 44.24 -9.16
N LYS A 11 -5.68 44.56 -9.46
CA LYS A 11 -5.29 45.49 -10.52
C LYS A 11 -4.48 44.97 -11.67
N SER A 12 -3.99 43.75 -11.68
CA SER A 12 -3.12 43.29 -12.76
C SER A 12 -3.17 41.79 -13.07
N GLY A 13 -3.02 41.47 -14.33
CA GLY A 13 -3.29 40.21 -14.97
C GLY A 13 -2.30 39.05 -14.68
N GLU A 14 -2.12 38.19 -15.64
CA GLU A 14 -1.42 36.89 -15.61
C GLU A 14 -0.09 36.86 -14.84
N ARG A 15 0.72 37.91 -14.91
CA ARG A 15 2.04 38.02 -14.25
C ARG A 15 1.94 37.98 -12.72
N GLU A 16 0.89 38.50 -12.13
CA GLU A 16 0.70 38.48 -10.68
C GLU A 16 0.29 37.11 -10.18
N ARG A 17 -0.45 36.36 -10.97
CA ARG A 17 -0.74 34.94 -10.63
C ARG A 17 0.53 34.12 -10.51
N TYR A 18 1.46 34.30 -11.44
CA TYR A 18 2.77 33.60 -11.36
C TYR A 18 3.58 34.08 -10.18
N ALA A 19 3.63 35.38 -9.90
CA ALA A 19 4.31 35.91 -8.75
C ALA A 19 3.69 35.40 -7.44
N TYR A 20 2.35 35.32 -7.34
CA TYR A 20 1.66 34.75 -6.19
C TYR A 20 2.03 33.29 -5.96
N HIS A 21 2.02 32.45 -6.99
CA HIS A 21 2.41 31.03 -6.88
C HIS A 21 3.87 30.89 -6.45
N LEU A 22 4.76 31.68 -7.02
CA LEU A 22 6.17 31.69 -6.65
C LEU A 22 6.35 32.03 -5.15
N PHE A 23 5.76 33.13 -4.70
CA PHE A 23 5.86 33.55 -3.31
C PHE A 23 5.16 32.60 -2.35
N SER A 24 3.99 32.04 -2.71
CA SER A 24 3.31 31.00 -1.91
C SER A 24 4.21 29.79 -1.71
N THR A 25 4.83 29.30 -2.78
CA THR A 25 5.75 28.16 -2.72
C THR A 25 6.98 28.49 -1.87
N LEU A 26 7.57 29.67 -2.03
CA LEU A 26 8.69 30.12 -1.19
C LEU A 26 8.32 30.18 0.29
N PHE A 27 7.13 30.69 0.62
CA PHE A 27 6.65 30.73 2.00
C PHE A 27 6.37 29.34 2.57
N GLU A 28 5.82 28.43 1.79
CA GLU A 28 5.60 27.04 2.22
C GLU A 28 6.93 26.35 2.51
N LEU A 29 7.92 26.48 1.62
CA LEU A 29 9.26 25.97 1.82
C LEU A 29 9.95 26.58 3.04
N ALA A 30 9.84 27.89 3.22
CA ALA A 30 10.40 28.58 4.38
C ALA A 30 9.76 28.13 5.70
N ARG A 31 8.42 27.98 5.73
CA ARG A 31 7.71 27.45 6.91
C ARG A 31 8.09 26.00 7.20
N SER A 32 8.17 25.17 6.16
CA SER A 32 8.61 23.78 6.31
C SER A 32 10.01 23.71 6.92
N ARG A 33 10.93 24.53 6.40
CA ARG A 33 12.31 24.58 6.93
C ARG A 33 12.37 25.12 8.35
N GLN A 34 11.58 26.13 8.67
CA GLN A 34 11.48 26.64 10.04
C GLN A 34 10.90 25.60 11.01
N ALA A 35 9.85 24.87 10.57
CA ALA A 35 9.29 23.78 11.37
C ALA A 35 10.33 22.68 11.65
N GLU A 36 11.14 22.30 10.67
CA GLU A 36 12.23 21.35 10.86
C GLU A 36 13.27 21.81 11.89
N LEU A 37 13.57 23.11 11.91
CA LEU A 37 14.58 23.66 12.82
C LEU A 37 14.06 23.85 14.26
N ILE A 38 12.75 24.10 14.43
CA ILE A 38 12.12 24.40 15.71
C ILE A 38 11.54 23.15 16.37
N SER A 39 11.07 22.19 15.57
CA SER A 39 10.43 20.98 16.08
C SER A 39 11.47 19.99 16.61
N ALA A 40 11.28 19.55 17.84
CA ALA A 40 11.98 18.37 18.33
C ALA A 40 11.63 17.18 17.41
N PRO A 41 12.61 16.32 17.08
CA PRO A 41 12.37 15.18 16.23
C PRO A 41 11.28 14.29 16.85
N THR A 42 10.21 14.02 16.10
CA THR A 42 9.18 13.09 16.53
C THR A 42 9.77 11.69 16.73
N LYS A 43 9.13 10.85 17.58
CA LYS A 43 9.56 9.45 17.73
C LYS A 43 9.75 8.75 16.38
N VAL A 44 8.83 8.99 15.44
CA VAL A 44 8.89 8.42 14.08
C VAL A 44 10.11 8.93 13.32
N ALA A 45 10.40 10.23 13.34
CA ALA A 45 11.56 10.80 12.67
C ALA A 45 12.88 10.26 13.27
N ALA A 46 12.95 10.06 14.58
CA ALA A 46 14.10 9.45 15.24
C ALA A 46 14.29 7.99 14.82
N GLN A 47 13.21 7.21 14.76
CA GLN A 47 13.25 5.82 14.28
C GLN A 47 13.69 5.72 12.82
N VAL A 48 13.17 6.59 11.93
CA VAL A 48 13.57 6.64 10.52
C VAL A 48 15.06 6.96 10.39
N ARG A 49 15.57 7.97 11.13
CA ARG A 49 17.02 8.30 11.12
C ARG A 49 17.87 7.13 11.61
N ALA A 50 17.51 6.54 12.74
CA ALA A 50 18.23 5.38 13.27
C ALA A 50 18.24 4.21 12.28
N SER A 51 17.15 3.98 11.57
CA SER A 51 17.06 2.95 10.54
C SER A 51 17.91 3.26 9.31
N LEU A 52 18.01 4.53 8.90
CA LEU A 52 18.87 4.98 7.80
C LEU A 52 20.36 4.88 8.18
N GLU A 53 20.71 5.25 9.41
CA GLU A 53 22.09 5.17 9.94
C GLU A 53 22.55 3.73 10.16
N ALA A 54 21.64 2.83 10.56
CA ALA A 54 21.92 1.41 10.72
C ALA A 54 22.21 0.68 9.41
N GLY A 55 21.92 1.30 8.25
CA GLY A 55 22.50 1.00 6.95
C GLY A 55 22.39 -0.43 6.44
N THR A 56 21.28 -1.13 6.63
CA THR A 56 21.06 -2.41 5.94
C THR A 56 20.54 -2.15 4.54
N SER A 57 21.44 -2.07 3.58
CA SER A 57 21.13 -1.83 2.17
C SER A 57 20.47 -3.02 1.45
N VAL A 58 20.44 -4.20 2.06
CA VAL A 58 19.93 -5.42 1.43
C VAL A 58 18.68 -5.90 2.14
N PHE A 59 17.57 -5.91 1.40
CA PHE A 59 16.32 -6.49 1.90
C PHE A 59 16.49 -8.01 2.12
N PRO A 60 16.05 -8.54 3.27
CA PRO A 60 16.16 -9.96 3.57
C PRO A 60 15.43 -10.81 2.54
N GLN A 61 16.10 -11.86 2.06
CA GLN A 61 15.53 -12.80 1.09
C GLN A 61 14.84 -14.00 1.75
N THR A 62 15.01 -14.16 3.07
CA THR A 62 14.52 -15.28 3.86
C THR A 62 13.77 -14.80 5.09
N GLY A 63 12.87 -15.63 5.60
CA GLY A 63 12.11 -15.37 6.83
C GLY A 63 10.71 -15.96 6.77
N LEU A 64 10.05 -16.01 7.92
CA LEU A 64 8.63 -16.35 7.98
C LEU A 64 7.80 -15.17 7.48
N VAL A 65 6.86 -15.45 6.59
CA VAL A 65 5.93 -14.48 6.04
C VAL A 65 4.48 -14.95 6.24
N ALA A 66 3.68 -14.16 6.92
CA ALA A 66 2.26 -14.45 7.08
C ALA A 66 1.47 -13.91 5.89
N CYS A 67 0.51 -14.67 5.38
CA CYS A 67 -0.49 -14.17 4.43
C CYS A 67 -1.87 -14.78 4.70
N GLN A 68 -2.90 -14.06 4.30
CA GLN A 68 -4.27 -14.53 4.42
C GLN A 68 -4.59 -15.46 3.24
N GLY A 69 -5.24 -16.59 3.53
CA GLY A 69 -5.69 -17.56 2.53
C GLY A 69 -5.10 -18.94 2.73
N VAL A 70 -4.97 -19.65 1.63
CA VAL A 70 -4.49 -21.04 1.58
C VAL A 70 -3.43 -21.18 0.47
N GLU A 71 -2.79 -22.34 0.42
CA GLU A 71 -1.91 -22.69 -0.69
C GLU A 71 -2.63 -22.57 -2.03
N GLY A 72 -1.95 -22.02 -3.04
CA GLY A 72 -2.54 -21.73 -4.36
C GLY A 72 -3.24 -20.37 -4.47
N ALA A 73 -3.46 -19.64 -3.38
CA ALA A 73 -4.10 -18.33 -3.42
C ALA A 73 -3.19 -17.24 -4.02
N ASN A 74 -3.81 -16.13 -4.49
CA ASN A 74 -3.06 -14.96 -5.00
C ASN A 74 -2.09 -14.37 -3.98
N SER A 75 -2.41 -14.46 -2.69
CA SER A 75 -1.54 -14.06 -1.60
C SER A 75 -0.23 -14.84 -1.55
N GLN A 76 -0.26 -16.14 -1.85
CA GLN A 76 0.96 -16.93 -2.00
C GLN A 76 1.81 -16.43 -3.16
N VAL A 77 1.22 -16.20 -4.32
CA VAL A 77 1.95 -15.64 -5.49
C VAL A 77 2.60 -14.31 -5.15
N ALA A 78 1.94 -13.47 -4.33
CA ALA A 78 2.52 -12.22 -3.83
C ALA A 78 3.71 -12.49 -2.89
N CYS A 79 3.58 -13.43 -1.96
CA CYS A 79 4.66 -13.84 -1.06
C CYS A 79 5.89 -14.33 -1.84
N ASP A 80 5.69 -15.21 -2.81
CA ASP A 80 6.77 -15.80 -3.63
C ASP A 80 7.51 -14.73 -4.44
N ARG A 81 6.79 -13.71 -4.92
CA ARG A 81 7.41 -12.56 -5.62
C ARG A 81 8.18 -11.64 -4.70
N LEU A 82 7.64 -11.35 -3.52
CA LEU A 82 8.23 -10.42 -2.56
C LEU A 82 9.39 -11.03 -1.79
N LEU A 83 9.27 -12.31 -1.43
CA LEU A 83 10.24 -13.09 -0.66
C LEU A 83 10.43 -14.48 -1.29
N PRO A 84 11.21 -14.61 -2.36
CA PRO A 84 11.36 -15.88 -3.10
C PRO A 84 11.89 -17.06 -2.28
N ARG A 85 12.49 -16.80 -1.11
CA ARG A 85 13.02 -17.81 -0.19
C ARG A 85 12.35 -17.73 1.18
N GLY A 86 11.16 -17.13 1.26
CA GLY A 86 10.37 -17.04 2.48
C GLY A 86 9.61 -18.33 2.76
N ASN A 87 9.42 -18.65 4.02
CA ASN A 87 8.51 -19.72 4.44
C ASN A 87 7.15 -19.11 4.77
N ILE A 88 6.09 -19.55 4.09
CA ILE A 88 4.77 -18.97 4.20
C ILE A 88 3.98 -19.61 5.34
N VAL A 89 3.37 -18.76 6.16
CA VAL A 89 2.40 -19.12 7.20
C VAL A 89 1.03 -18.61 6.76
N TYR A 90 0.13 -19.53 6.46
CA TYR A 90 -1.23 -19.21 6.03
C TYR A 90 -2.12 -18.97 7.25
N VAL A 91 -2.83 -17.84 7.24
CA VAL A 91 -3.79 -17.47 8.28
C VAL A 91 -5.15 -17.11 7.68
N LYS A 92 -6.21 -17.15 8.49
CA LYS A 92 -7.57 -16.99 7.97
C LYS A 92 -7.99 -15.53 7.72
N THR A 93 -7.41 -14.58 8.42
CA THR A 93 -7.84 -13.17 8.40
C THR A 93 -6.68 -12.22 8.24
N PHE A 94 -6.94 -11.00 7.75
CA PHE A 94 -5.94 -9.93 7.69
C PHE A 94 -5.44 -9.52 9.08
N GLN A 95 -6.33 -9.50 10.08
CA GLN A 95 -5.96 -9.26 11.46
C GLN A 95 -4.94 -10.29 11.98
N ALA A 96 -5.12 -11.57 11.62
CA ALA A 96 -4.17 -12.61 12.02
C ALA A 96 -2.78 -12.44 11.35
N VAL A 97 -2.72 -11.88 10.13
CA VAL A 97 -1.45 -11.51 9.50
C VAL A 97 -0.73 -10.44 10.32
N VAL A 98 -1.46 -9.38 10.70
CA VAL A 98 -0.93 -8.28 11.53
C VAL A 98 -0.45 -8.81 12.88
N SER A 99 -1.27 -9.60 13.57
CA SER A 99 -0.92 -10.20 14.86
C SER A 99 0.30 -11.10 14.79
N ALA A 100 0.47 -11.85 13.69
CA ALA A 100 1.64 -12.71 13.48
C ALA A 100 2.94 -11.89 13.36
N VAL A 101 2.87 -10.71 12.76
CA VAL A 101 4.02 -9.82 12.63
C VAL A 101 4.31 -9.09 13.94
N GLU A 102 3.28 -8.54 14.60
CA GLU A 102 3.45 -7.82 15.88
C GLU A 102 3.93 -8.70 17.01
N SER A 103 3.48 -9.95 17.06
CA SER A 103 3.96 -10.93 18.05
C SER A 103 5.38 -11.42 17.78
N GLY A 104 5.97 -11.08 16.63
CA GLY A 104 7.29 -11.55 16.21
C GLY A 104 7.30 -12.99 15.69
N LEU A 105 6.14 -13.64 15.53
CA LEU A 105 6.04 -14.98 14.94
C LEU A 105 6.51 -14.94 13.49
N CYS A 106 6.05 -13.96 12.73
CA CYS A 106 6.48 -13.74 11.35
C CYS A 106 7.25 -12.42 11.23
N ARG A 107 8.32 -12.43 10.44
CA ARG A 107 9.08 -11.22 10.17
C ARG A 107 8.36 -10.27 9.24
N PHE A 108 7.55 -10.80 8.35
CA PHE A 108 6.79 -10.06 7.33
C PHE A 108 5.35 -10.53 7.27
N GLY A 109 4.47 -9.62 6.86
CA GLY A 109 3.09 -9.92 6.48
C GLY A 109 2.82 -9.44 5.06
N VAL A 110 2.04 -10.18 4.31
CA VAL A 110 1.58 -9.78 2.97
C VAL A 110 0.08 -9.57 3.00
N LEU A 111 -0.33 -8.34 2.66
CA LEU A 111 -1.72 -7.89 2.68
C LEU A 111 -2.08 -7.24 1.34
N PRO A 112 -3.29 -7.46 0.81
CA PRO A 112 -3.77 -6.77 -0.38
C PRO A 112 -4.16 -5.33 -0.02
N ILE A 113 -3.62 -4.34 -0.72
CA ILE A 113 -3.94 -2.91 -0.48
C ILE A 113 -5.06 -2.44 -1.41
N GLU A 114 -5.02 -2.89 -2.66
CA GLU A 114 -5.90 -2.39 -3.71
C GLU A 114 -6.25 -3.50 -4.70
N ASN A 115 -7.48 -3.44 -5.22
CA ASN A 115 -7.95 -4.27 -6.32
C ASN A 115 -8.49 -3.36 -7.42
N SER A 116 -8.09 -3.57 -8.67
CA SER A 116 -8.50 -2.75 -9.82
C SER A 116 -10.02 -2.73 -10.06
N SER A 117 -10.73 -3.78 -9.65
CA SER A 117 -12.20 -3.89 -9.80
C SER A 117 -12.97 -3.28 -8.63
N ASN A 118 -12.45 -3.42 -7.41
CA ASN A 118 -13.15 -3.04 -6.17
C ASN A 118 -12.48 -1.86 -5.43
N GLY A 119 -11.39 -1.30 -5.98
CA GLY A 119 -10.65 -0.21 -5.35
C GLY A 119 -9.86 -0.64 -4.11
N SER A 120 -9.75 0.26 -3.15
CA SER A 120 -8.97 0.06 -1.92
C SER A 120 -9.59 -0.98 -1.00
N VAL A 121 -8.77 -1.83 -0.41
CA VAL A 121 -9.20 -2.82 0.59
C VAL A 121 -9.27 -2.13 1.96
N ARG A 122 -10.42 -1.54 2.26
CA ARG A 122 -10.64 -0.70 3.44
C ARG A 122 -10.20 -1.35 4.75
N ALA A 123 -10.54 -2.62 4.96
CA ALA A 123 -10.17 -3.35 6.17
C ALA A 123 -8.64 -3.38 6.39
N VAL A 124 -7.83 -3.43 5.33
CA VAL A 124 -6.36 -3.40 5.44
C VAL A 124 -5.85 -2.01 5.77
N TYR A 125 -6.47 -0.96 5.23
CA TYR A 125 -6.12 0.42 5.59
C TYR A 125 -6.41 0.71 7.07
N GLU A 126 -7.56 0.28 7.59
CA GLU A 126 -7.92 0.40 9.01
C GLU A 126 -6.89 -0.31 9.89
N LEU A 127 -6.50 -1.55 9.54
CA LEU A 127 -5.44 -2.27 10.26
C LEU A 127 -4.10 -1.55 10.25
N LEU A 128 -3.69 -0.97 9.10
CA LEU A 128 -2.43 -0.22 9.01
C LEU A 128 -2.45 1.08 9.82
N GLN A 129 -3.62 1.68 10.06
CA GLN A 129 -3.77 2.87 10.91
C GLN A 129 -3.67 2.53 12.40
N ASP A 130 -4.24 1.40 12.80
CA ASP A 130 -4.36 1.01 14.21
C ASP A 130 -3.11 0.29 14.75
N HIS A 131 -2.22 -0.15 13.85
CA HIS A 131 -1.06 -0.96 14.21
C HIS A 131 0.26 -0.32 13.76
N ASN A 132 1.32 -0.51 14.55
CA ASN A 132 2.64 0.06 14.27
C ASN A 132 3.41 -0.80 13.25
N LEU A 133 2.99 -0.76 12.01
CA LEU A 133 3.57 -1.49 10.90
C LEU A 133 4.14 -0.55 9.84
N SER A 134 5.15 -1.01 9.11
CA SER A 134 5.76 -0.27 8.01
C SER A 134 5.65 -1.04 6.71
N ILE A 135 5.23 -0.38 5.63
CA ILE A 135 5.23 -0.96 4.29
C ILE A 135 6.66 -0.93 3.76
N VAL A 136 7.26 -2.10 3.57
CA VAL A 136 8.67 -2.24 3.16
C VAL A 136 8.84 -2.64 1.69
N ARG A 137 7.83 -3.28 1.10
CA ARG A 137 7.78 -3.64 -0.32
C ARG A 137 6.36 -3.70 -0.82
N SER A 138 6.20 -3.58 -2.13
CA SER A 138 4.93 -3.80 -2.82
C SER A 138 5.12 -4.57 -4.12
N THR A 139 4.08 -5.27 -4.56
CA THR A 139 4.03 -5.93 -5.86
C THR A 139 2.64 -5.80 -6.44
N ARG A 140 2.54 -5.84 -7.76
CA ARG A 140 1.26 -5.89 -8.47
C ARG A 140 1.11 -7.26 -9.12
N LEU A 141 -0.03 -7.90 -8.87
CA LEU A 141 -0.42 -9.15 -9.50
C LEU A 141 -1.45 -8.89 -10.59
N CYS A 142 -1.26 -9.47 -11.76
CA CYS A 142 -2.29 -9.57 -12.78
C CYS A 142 -3.09 -10.84 -12.48
N ILE A 143 -4.32 -10.68 -12.00
CA ILE A 143 -5.22 -11.80 -11.73
C ILE A 143 -5.96 -12.11 -13.03
N ARG A 144 -5.83 -13.36 -13.49
CA ARG A 144 -6.57 -13.90 -14.64
C ARG A 144 -7.47 -15.00 -14.11
N HIS A 145 -8.76 -14.85 -14.35
CA HIS A 145 -9.73 -15.89 -14.03
C HIS A 145 -9.81 -16.86 -15.22
N GLU A 146 -9.72 -18.14 -14.92
CA GLU A 146 -9.84 -19.23 -15.90
C GLU A 146 -11.13 -20.00 -15.60
N LEU A 147 -11.87 -20.34 -16.65
CA LEU A 147 -13.02 -21.19 -16.54
C LEU A 147 -12.58 -22.65 -16.71
N LEU A 148 -12.78 -23.45 -15.69
CA LEU A 148 -12.43 -24.87 -15.67
C LEU A 148 -13.66 -25.72 -15.91
N THR A 149 -13.51 -26.69 -16.82
CA THR A 149 -14.55 -27.69 -17.14
C THR A 149 -13.95 -29.09 -17.20
N LEU A 150 -14.81 -30.09 -17.26
CA LEU A 150 -14.37 -31.45 -17.61
C LEU A 150 -13.85 -31.48 -19.06
N PRO A 151 -12.88 -32.35 -19.39
CA PRO A 151 -12.36 -32.48 -20.75
C PRO A 151 -13.51 -32.78 -21.76
N GLY A 152 -13.52 -32.03 -22.87
CA GLY A 152 -14.49 -32.20 -23.95
C GLY A 152 -15.79 -31.39 -23.83
N VAL A 153 -16.02 -30.70 -22.71
CA VAL A 153 -17.17 -29.78 -22.57
C VAL A 153 -16.93 -28.53 -23.39
N LYS A 154 -17.90 -28.12 -24.18
CA LYS A 154 -17.85 -26.89 -24.97
C LYS A 154 -18.46 -25.73 -24.19
N MET A 155 -18.08 -24.49 -24.54
CA MET A 155 -18.58 -23.30 -23.90
C MET A 155 -20.12 -23.17 -23.94
N GLU A 156 -20.71 -23.61 -25.04
CA GLU A 156 -22.16 -23.62 -25.28
C GLU A 156 -22.94 -24.61 -24.41
N ASP A 157 -22.26 -25.62 -23.86
CA ASP A 157 -22.86 -26.64 -22.98
C ASP A 157 -22.87 -26.22 -21.51
N ILE A 158 -22.23 -25.09 -21.16
CA ILE A 158 -22.13 -24.64 -19.77
C ILE A 158 -23.38 -23.88 -19.37
N THR A 159 -24.12 -24.43 -18.43
CA THR A 159 -25.38 -23.84 -17.90
C THR A 159 -25.18 -23.17 -16.54
N GLU A 160 -24.18 -23.61 -15.76
CA GLU A 160 -23.92 -23.12 -14.42
C GLU A 160 -22.42 -22.95 -14.15
N ILE A 161 -22.07 -21.95 -13.37
CA ILE A 161 -20.70 -21.66 -12.96
C ILE A 161 -20.65 -21.55 -11.43
N TYR A 162 -19.74 -22.31 -10.81
CA TYR A 162 -19.51 -22.29 -9.37
C TYR A 162 -18.15 -21.62 -9.08
N SER A 163 -18.16 -20.53 -8.34
CA SER A 163 -16.94 -19.81 -7.95
C SER A 163 -17.17 -18.97 -6.71
N HIS A 164 -16.09 -18.39 -6.20
CA HIS A 164 -16.17 -17.40 -5.13
C HIS A 164 -16.87 -16.13 -5.64
N GLU A 165 -17.75 -15.53 -4.82
CA GLU A 165 -18.57 -14.36 -5.17
C GLU A 165 -17.74 -13.21 -5.77
N GLN A 166 -16.56 -12.92 -5.22
CA GLN A 166 -15.67 -11.90 -5.76
C GLN A 166 -15.16 -12.22 -7.18
N ALA A 167 -14.88 -13.48 -7.48
CA ALA A 167 -14.43 -13.88 -8.82
C ALA A 167 -15.58 -13.72 -9.83
N ILE A 168 -16.81 -14.13 -9.48
CA ILE A 168 -17.99 -13.94 -10.30
C ILE A 168 -18.23 -12.45 -10.56
N GLY A 169 -18.17 -11.61 -9.52
CA GLY A 169 -18.36 -10.17 -9.64
C GLY A 169 -17.32 -9.48 -10.51
N GLN A 170 -16.09 -10.00 -10.58
CA GLN A 170 -15.02 -9.48 -11.43
C GLN A 170 -15.16 -9.87 -12.91
N CYS A 171 -15.92 -10.92 -13.21
CA CYS A 171 -16.17 -11.41 -14.58
C CYS A 171 -17.49 -10.93 -15.18
N SER A 172 -18.25 -10.10 -14.49
CA SER A 172 -19.60 -9.63 -14.89
C SER A 172 -19.61 -8.48 -15.91
N LYS A 173 -18.51 -8.25 -16.64
CA LYS A 173 -18.39 -7.22 -17.69
C LYS A 173 -18.42 -7.85 -19.07
#